data_984adccc7a8a19417b575ce82e81530b
#
_entry.id   984adccc7a8a19417b575ce82e81530b
#
_cell.length_a   1.000
_cell.length_b   1.000
_cell.length_c   1.000
_cell.angle_alpha   90.00
_cell.angle_beta   90.00
_cell.angle_gamma   90.00
#
_symmetry.space_group_name_H-M   'P 1'
#
loop_
_entity.id
_entity.type
_entity.pdbx_description
1 polymer ?
#
loop_
_entity_poly.entity_id
_entity_poly.type
_entity_poly.pdbx_seq_one_letter_code
_entity_poly.pdbx_strand_id
1 'polypeptide(L)'
;MIDLARIEGFDWDDGNSRKSAEKHAVSQGQAEQVFLNEPLLVVQDRKHSDSELRFHALGRTDDGRHLHVTFTLREDGRLIRVISARDMNRKERAFLWPSLQ
;
A
#
# COMPACT_ATOMS: atom_id res chain seq x y z
N MET A 1 6.09 15.09 1.48
CA MET A 1 5.51 14.07 2.36
C MET A 1 4.03 13.88 2.02
N ILE A 2 3.58 12.64 2.06
CA ILE A 2 2.18 12.33 1.77
C ILE A 2 1.28 12.76 2.93
N ASP A 3 0.14 13.36 2.60
CA ASP A 3 -0.87 13.74 3.59
C ASP A 3 -2.07 12.78 3.46
N LEU A 4 -2.12 11.78 4.34
CA LEU A 4 -3.17 10.77 4.31
C LEU A 4 -4.56 11.36 4.62
N ALA A 5 -4.62 12.51 5.30
CA ALA A 5 -5.90 13.16 5.61
C ALA A 5 -6.60 13.70 4.35
N ARG A 6 -5.85 13.91 3.26
CA ARG A 6 -6.42 14.37 1.99
C ARG A 6 -6.98 13.25 1.13
N ILE A 7 -6.74 11.99 1.49
CA ILE A 7 -7.17 10.86 0.69
C ILE A 7 -8.68 10.71 0.76
N GLU A 8 -9.33 10.71 -0.40
CA GLU A 8 -10.77 10.57 -0.54
C GLU A 8 -11.20 9.20 -1.05
N GLY A 9 -10.25 8.43 -1.61
CA GLY A 9 -10.57 7.11 -2.15
C GLY A 9 -9.39 6.48 -2.85
N PHE A 10 -9.69 5.46 -3.65
CA PHE A 10 -8.71 4.65 -4.36
C PHE A 10 -9.02 4.64 -5.84
N ASP A 11 -7.97 4.59 -6.66
CA ASP A 11 -8.07 4.52 -8.11
C ASP A 11 -7.77 3.09 -8.58
N TRP A 12 -8.81 2.33 -8.86
CA TRP A 12 -8.71 0.95 -9.35
C TRP A 12 -9.20 0.86 -10.79
N ASP A 13 -8.48 0.06 -11.59
CA ASP A 13 -8.97 -0.40 -12.90
C ASP A 13 -8.59 -1.88 -13.03
N ASP A 14 -8.93 -2.49 -14.18
CA ASP A 14 -8.66 -3.91 -14.40
C ASP A 14 -7.15 -4.22 -14.30
N GLY A 15 -6.32 -3.30 -14.75
CA GLY A 15 -4.88 -3.52 -14.76
C GLY A 15 -4.29 -3.67 -13.36
N ASN A 16 -4.51 -2.69 -12.49
CA ASN A 16 -3.93 -2.76 -11.16
C ASN A 16 -4.70 -3.69 -10.22
N SER A 17 -6.00 -3.85 -10.43
CA SER A 17 -6.80 -4.78 -9.63
C SER A 17 -6.37 -6.23 -9.82
N ARG A 18 -6.21 -6.66 -11.07
CA ARG A 18 -5.83 -8.04 -11.38
C ARG A 18 -4.43 -8.42 -10.97
N LYS A 19 -3.50 -7.48 -11.10
CA LYS A 19 -2.09 -7.76 -10.87
C LYS A 19 -1.83 -8.37 -9.50
N SER A 20 -2.36 -7.75 -8.46
CA SER A 20 -2.13 -8.23 -7.09
C SER A 20 -2.99 -9.44 -6.76
N ALA A 21 -4.22 -9.50 -7.30
CA ALA A 21 -5.10 -10.63 -7.07
C ALA A 21 -4.53 -11.92 -7.70
N GLU A 22 -4.05 -11.84 -8.93
CA GLU A 22 -3.55 -13.01 -9.65
C GLU A 22 -2.17 -13.46 -9.17
N LYS A 23 -1.27 -12.51 -8.88
CA LYS A 23 0.10 -12.83 -8.49
C LYS A 23 0.25 -13.15 -7.01
N HIS A 24 -0.49 -12.46 -6.16
CA HIS A 24 -0.24 -12.47 -4.72
C HIS A 24 -1.48 -12.76 -3.89
N ALA A 25 -2.60 -13.04 -4.53
CA ALA A 25 -3.87 -13.29 -3.86
C ALA A 25 -4.27 -12.16 -2.91
N VAL A 26 -4.04 -10.90 -3.32
CA VAL A 26 -4.45 -9.73 -2.55
C VAL A 26 -5.60 -9.05 -3.29
N SER A 27 -6.76 -8.96 -2.63
CA SER A 27 -7.93 -8.28 -3.20
C SER A 27 -7.82 -6.76 -3.04
N GLN A 28 -8.66 -6.02 -3.78
CA GLN A 28 -8.78 -4.57 -3.61
C GLN A 28 -9.08 -4.23 -2.15
N GLY A 29 -10.06 -4.90 -1.57
CA GLY A 29 -10.46 -4.65 -0.19
C GLY A 29 -9.32 -4.85 0.80
N GLN A 30 -8.53 -5.92 0.63
CA GLN A 30 -7.38 -6.18 1.50
C GLN A 30 -6.32 -5.08 1.38
N ALA A 31 -6.03 -4.65 0.15
CA ALA A 31 -5.06 -3.57 -0.05
C ALA A 31 -5.54 -2.26 0.59
N GLU A 32 -6.82 -1.94 0.45
CA GLU A 32 -7.40 -0.73 1.06
C GLU A 32 -7.34 -0.77 2.59
N GLN A 33 -7.57 -1.93 3.19
CA GLN A 33 -7.54 -2.09 4.64
C GLN A 33 -6.21 -1.70 5.26
N VAL A 34 -5.11 -1.90 4.53
CA VAL A 34 -3.77 -1.52 5.00
C VAL A 34 -3.73 -0.04 5.38
N PHE A 35 -4.41 0.82 4.60
CA PHE A 35 -4.41 2.26 4.85
C PHE A 35 -5.38 2.67 5.96
N LEU A 36 -6.27 1.79 6.38
CA LEU A 36 -7.27 2.07 7.41
C LEU A 36 -6.90 1.50 8.78
N ASN A 37 -5.92 0.62 8.83
CA ASN A 37 -5.52 -0.06 10.06
C ASN A 37 -4.19 0.48 10.60
N GLU A 38 -3.98 0.26 11.88
CA GLU A 38 -2.70 0.56 12.53
C GLU A 38 -2.02 -0.74 12.94
N PRO A 39 -0.69 -0.79 12.93
CA PRO A 39 0.24 0.27 12.52
C PRO A 39 0.33 0.42 11.01
N LEU A 40 0.65 1.60 10.55
CA LEU A 40 0.87 1.91 9.14
C LEU A 40 2.17 2.68 8.99
N LEU A 41 3.10 2.14 8.21
CA LEU A 41 4.35 2.82 7.88
C LEU A 41 4.35 3.13 6.39
N VAL A 42 4.54 4.40 6.03
CA VAL A 42 4.62 4.83 4.63
C VAL A 42 5.99 5.45 4.38
N VAL A 43 6.69 4.95 3.36
CA VAL A 43 7.99 5.49 2.95
C VAL A 43 7.97 5.78 1.46
N GLN A 44 8.74 6.79 1.04
CA GLN A 44 8.88 7.11 -0.37
C GLN A 44 9.86 6.15 -1.04
N ASP A 45 9.51 5.68 -2.23
CA ASP A 45 10.41 4.89 -3.07
C ASP A 45 11.23 5.85 -3.94
N ARG A 46 12.39 6.25 -3.46
CA ARG A 46 13.24 7.20 -4.17
C ARG A 46 13.86 6.62 -5.44
N LYS A 47 13.94 5.31 -5.50
CA LYS A 47 14.59 4.60 -6.61
C LYS A 47 13.73 4.51 -7.85
N HIS A 48 12.41 4.46 -7.68
CA HIS A 48 11.44 4.25 -8.76
C HIS A 48 10.45 5.39 -8.90
N SER A 49 10.85 6.62 -8.56
CA SER A 49 9.99 7.81 -8.61
C SER A 49 10.34 8.76 -9.76
N ASP A 50 10.78 8.21 -10.91
CA ASP A 50 11.26 9.03 -12.02
C ASP A 50 10.16 9.83 -12.70
N SER A 51 9.07 9.17 -13.11
CA SER A 51 7.97 9.83 -13.81
C SER A 51 6.83 10.22 -12.89
N GLU A 52 6.69 9.53 -11.76
CA GLU A 52 5.71 9.84 -10.72
C GLU A 52 6.23 9.35 -9.39
N LEU A 53 5.81 10.02 -8.33
CA LEU A 53 6.24 9.65 -6.98
C LEU A 53 5.60 8.31 -6.59
N ARG A 54 6.43 7.39 -6.12
CA ARG A 54 6.00 6.10 -5.62
C ARG A 54 6.29 5.97 -4.14
N PHE A 55 5.41 5.23 -3.47
CA PHE A 55 5.49 5.02 -2.03
C PHE A 55 5.27 3.55 -1.72
N HIS A 56 5.76 3.13 -0.56
CA HIS A 56 5.50 1.80 -0.02
C HIS A 56 4.78 1.96 1.31
N ALA A 57 3.68 1.24 1.46
CA ALA A 57 2.94 1.16 2.72
C ALA A 57 3.11 -0.23 3.30
N LEU A 58 3.53 -0.31 4.54
CA LEU A 58 3.59 -1.55 5.31
C LEU A 58 2.50 -1.51 6.36
N GLY A 59 1.62 -2.49 6.35
CA GLY A 59 0.50 -2.51 7.26
C GLY A 59 -0.21 -3.85 7.25
N ARG A 60 -1.41 -3.89 7.85
CA ARG A 60 -2.15 -5.15 7.98
C ARG A 60 -3.59 -5.01 7.53
N THR A 61 -4.14 -6.15 7.12
CA THR A 61 -5.56 -6.27 6.83
C THR A 61 -6.35 -6.49 8.12
N ASP A 62 -7.68 -6.45 8.02
CA ASP A 62 -8.57 -6.66 9.15
C ASP A 62 -8.39 -8.05 9.79
N ASP A 63 -8.05 -9.04 8.97
CA ASP A 63 -7.81 -10.41 9.46
C ASP A 63 -6.36 -10.69 9.82
N GLY A 64 -5.53 -9.65 9.90
CA GLY A 64 -4.17 -9.78 10.40
C GLY A 64 -3.11 -10.15 9.40
N ARG A 65 -3.42 -10.14 8.10
CA ARG A 65 -2.43 -10.38 7.06
C ARG A 65 -1.53 -9.15 6.91
N HIS A 66 -0.21 -9.35 6.90
CA HIS A 66 0.76 -8.25 6.79
C HIS A 66 1.15 -8.05 5.33
N LEU A 67 0.86 -6.86 4.80
CA LEU A 67 1.04 -6.56 3.39
C LEU A 67 2.03 -5.42 3.16
N HIS A 68 2.72 -5.51 2.03
CA HIS A 68 3.53 -4.44 1.44
C HIS A 68 2.77 -3.95 0.20
N VAL A 69 2.35 -2.69 0.21
CA VAL A 69 1.59 -2.08 -0.88
C VAL A 69 2.42 -0.99 -1.51
N THR A 70 2.73 -1.14 -2.81
CA THR A 70 3.37 -0.07 -3.58
C THR A 70 2.28 0.75 -4.26
N PHE A 71 2.34 2.07 -4.11
CA PHE A 71 1.29 2.93 -4.62
C PHE A 71 1.83 4.28 -5.07
N THR A 72 1.01 4.97 -5.83
CA THR A 72 1.21 6.37 -6.19
C THR A 72 -0.08 7.14 -5.89
N LEU A 73 -0.04 8.45 -6.10
CA LEU A 73 -1.20 9.29 -5.88
C LEU A 73 -1.73 9.82 -7.22
N ARG A 74 -3.05 10.01 -7.28
CA ARG A 74 -3.75 10.59 -8.43
C ARG A 74 -4.64 11.72 -7.94
N GLU A 75 -5.12 12.54 -8.88
CA GLU A 75 -6.07 13.64 -8.58
C GLU A 75 -5.53 14.59 -7.51
N ASP A 76 -4.31 15.09 -7.73
CA ASP A 76 -3.66 16.03 -6.79
C ASP A 76 -3.54 15.48 -5.38
N GLY A 77 -3.27 14.19 -5.25
CA GLY A 77 -3.04 13.56 -3.96
C GLY A 77 -4.30 13.13 -3.24
N ARG A 78 -5.45 13.14 -3.90
CA ARG A 78 -6.72 12.74 -3.29
C ARG A 78 -7.05 11.26 -3.43
N LEU A 79 -6.42 10.59 -4.40
CA LEU A 79 -6.68 9.16 -4.63
C LEU A 79 -5.38 8.38 -4.51
N ILE A 80 -5.48 7.20 -3.91
CA ILE A 80 -4.38 6.23 -3.88
C ILE A 80 -4.56 5.26 -5.04
N ARG A 81 -3.54 5.18 -5.90
CA ARG A 81 -3.51 4.17 -6.95
C ARG A 81 -2.52 3.09 -6.57
N VAL A 82 -3.03 1.92 -6.24
CA VAL A 82 -2.19 0.77 -5.90
C VAL A 82 -1.53 0.24 -7.16
N ILE A 83 -0.22 0.10 -7.13
CA ILE A 83 0.58 -0.47 -8.22
C ILE A 83 0.73 -1.98 -8.01
N SER A 84 1.04 -2.38 -6.78
CA SER A 84 1.12 -3.80 -6.42
C SER A 84 0.92 -3.97 -4.93
N ALA A 85 0.43 -5.14 -4.53
CA ALA A 85 0.28 -5.50 -3.13
C ALA A 85 0.67 -6.97 -2.97
N ARG A 86 1.44 -7.27 -1.95
CA ARG A 86 1.93 -8.63 -1.66
C ARG A 86 2.13 -8.81 -0.16
N ASP A 87 2.34 -10.04 0.27
CA ASP A 87 2.72 -10.28 1.65
C ASP A 87 4.08 -9.64 1.95
N MET A 88 4.25 -9.17 3.17
CA MET A 88 5.55 -8.70 3.64
C MET A 88 6.56 -9.85 3.66
N ASN A 89 7.80 -9.55 3.31
CA ASN A 89 8.90 -10.47 3.53
C ASN A 89 9.41 -10.33 4.98
N ARG A 90 10.39 -11.18 5.34
CA ARG A 90 10.91 -11.20 6.71
C ARG A 90 11.50 -9.85 7.14
N LYS A 91 12.24 -9.19 6.25
CA LYS A 91 12.86 -7.90 6.57
C LYS A 91 11.82 -6.82 6.81
N GLU A 92 10.78 -6.81 5.99
CA GLU A 92 9.71 -5.83 6.13
C GLU A 92 8.93 -6.04 7.43
N ARG A 93 8.67 -7.29 7.78
CA ARG A 93 8.01 -7.60 9.05
C ARG A 93 8.85 -7.17 10.25
N ALA A 94 10.16 -7.39 10.19
CA ALA A 94 11.07 -6.98 11.25
C ALA A 94 11.11 -5.45 11.41
N PHE A 95 11.01 -4.73 10.29
CA PHE A 95 10.99 -3.27 10.29
C PHE A 95 9.78 -2.73 11.05
N LEU A 96 8.64 -3.39 10.91
CA LEU A 96 7.39 -2.96 11.53
C LEU A 96 7.16 -3.59 12.91
N TRP A 97 8.00 -4.56 13.30
CA TRP A 97 7.81 -5.41 14.47
C TRP A 97 7.50 -4.66 15.77
N PRO A 98 8.23 -3.60 16.13
CA PRO A 98 7.93 -2.91 17.39
C PRO A 98 6.51 -2.37 17.45
N SER A 99 5.96 -1.99 16.30
CA SER A 99 4.59 -1.46 16.20
C SER A 99 3.53 -2.55 16.10
N LEU A 100 3.94 -3.79 15.83
CA LEU A 100 3.02 -4.94 15.73
C LEU A 100 2.67 -5.55 17.09
N GLN A 101 3.39 -5.16 18.13
CA GLN A 101 3.17 -5.69 19.48
C GLN A 101 2.02 -4.96 20.22
#